data_32953708d1fc3dcc75a0f146811d3ac9
#
_entry.id   32953708d1fc3dcc75a0f146811d3ac9
#
_cell.length_a   1.000
_cell.length_b   1.000
_cell.length_c   1.000
_cell.angle_alpha   90.00
_cell.angle_beta   90.00
_cell.angle_gamma   90.00
#
_symmetry.space_group_name_H-M   'P 1'
#
loop_
_entity.id
_entity.type
_entity.pdbx_description
1 polymer ?
#
loop_
_entity_poly.entity_id
_entity_poly.type
_entity_poly.pdbx_seq_one_letter_code
_entity_poly.pdbx_strand_id
1 'polypeptide(L)'
;MNKLCQLAYLEIRRIGSIRQYLSVEATKTLVSSLVLSRLDYCNALLAGCPQVLLDKIQRVTNCSARLIYKDSKSAHITPLLFDLHWLPISSRIQYKIALTCFHIISGTAPPYLSELLHFYSPSPSLRSASDTRIFRVPRVCRRTLHLELSFFFC
;
A
#
# COMPACT_ATOMS: atom_id res chain seq x y z
N MET A 1 -2.74 13.87 5.77
CA MET A 1 -2.14 13.65 4.44
C MET A 1 -1.20 14.76 4.00
N ASN A 2 -1.62 16.03 3.96
CA ASN A 2 -0.74 17.11 3.46
C ASN A 2 0.58 17.24 4.25
N LYS A 3 0.55 17.18 5.59
CA LYS A 3 1.78 17.20 6.42
C LYS A 3 2.74 16.06 6.11
N LEU A 4 2.21 14.83 5.91
CA LEU A 4 3.04 13.67 5.58
C LEU A 4 3.78 13.88 4.25
N CYS A 5 3.06 14.31 3.21
CA CYS A 5 3.67 14.59 1.91
C CYS A 5 4.69 15.73 1.98
N GLN A 6 4.41 16.79 2.75
CA GLN A 6 5.34 17.91 2.95
C GLN A 6 6.64 17.45 3.61
N LEU A 7 6.55 16.65 4.68
CA LEU A 7 7.71 16.08 5.34
C LEU A 7 8.51 15.18 4.41
N ALA A 8 7.83 14.33 3.65
CA ALA A 8 8.48 13.46 2.68
C ALA A 8 9.22 14.26 1.58
N TYR A 9 8.62 15.32 1.04
CA TYR A 9 9.29 16.20 0.08
C TYR A 9 10.48 16.95 0.70
N LEU A 10 10.42 17.30 1.97
CA LEU A 10 11.53 17.93 2.68
C LEU A 10 12.73 16.96 2.76
N GLU A 11 12.48 15.69 3.12
CA GLU A 11 13.53 14.67 3.13
C GLU A 11 14.10 14.40 1.72
N ILE A 12 13.25 14.35 0.69
CA ILE A 12 13.68 14.23 -0.70
C ILE A 12 14.63 15.37 -1.09
N ARG A 13 14.33 16.62 -0.69
CA ARG A 13 15.21 17.78 -0.94
C ARG A 13 16.54 17.66 -0.20
N ARG A 14 16.52 17.23 1.07
CA ARG A 14 17.73 17.01 1.88
C ARG A 14 18.63 15.95 1.26
N ILE A 15 18.05 14.82 0.83
CA ILE A 15 18.82 13.78 0.13
C ILE A 15 19.31 14.32 -1.23
N GLY A 16 18.48 15.12 -1.92
CA GLY A 16 18.82 15.73 -3.20
C GLY A 16 20.05 16.64 -3.14
N SER A 17 20.22 17.41 -2.06
CA SER A 17 21.39 18.30 -1.90
C SER A 17 22.72 17.56 -1.78
N ILE A 18 22.70 16.34 -1.23
CA ILE A 18 23.91 15.51 -1.07
C ILE A 18 24.00 14.39 -2.12
N ARG A 19 23.01 14.30 -3.02
CA ARG A 19 22.88 13.19 -3.99
C ARG A 19 24.12 13.00 -4.87
N GLN A 20 24.86 14.04 -5.15
CA GLN A 20 26.09 13.98 -5.97
C GLN A 20 27.20 13.18 -5.29
N TYR A 21 27.23 13.13 -3.96
CA TYR A 21 28.24 12.43 -3.15
C TYR A 21 27.81 11.00 -2.77
N LEU A 22 26.58 10.60 -3.12
CA LEU A 22 26.01 9.31 -2.73
C LEU A 22 26.04 8.33 -3.92
N SER A 23 26.33 7.07 -3.63
CA SER A 23 26.08 5.97 -4.56
C SER A 23 24.57 5.74 -4.75
N VAL A 24 24.18 4.99 -5.77
CA VAL A 24 22.78 4.62 -6.02
C VAL A 24 22.22 3.83 -4.85
N GLU A 25 22.97 2.84 -4.35
CA GLU A 25 22.56 1.98 -3.23
C GLU A 25 22.41 2.77 -1.93
N ALA A 26 23.34 3.65 -1.60
CA ALA A 26 23.23 4.52 -0.43
C ALA A 26 21.99 5.43 -0.51
N THR A 27 21.73 5.99 -1.71
CA THR A 27 20.52 6.81 -1.93
C THR A 27 19.24 5.99 -1.77
N LYS A 28 19.20 4.77 -2.32
CA LYS A 28 18.07 3.85 -2.19
C LYS A 28 17.79 3.54 -0.71
N THR A 29 18.83 3.26 0.07
CA THR A 29 18.71 3.01 1.51
C THR A 29 18.17 4.23 2.25
N LEU A 30 18.71 5.43 2.01
CA LEU A 30 18.23 6.67 2.63
C LEU A 30 16.78 6.98 2.27
N VAL A 31 16.42 6.85 1.00
CA VAL A 31 15.04 7.07 0.55
C VAL A 31 14.09 6.05 1.18
N SER A 32 14.49 4.79 1.25
CA SER A 32 13.66 3.74 1.87
C SER A 32 13.44 3.99 3.35
N SER A 33 14.49 4.38 4.09
CA SER A 33 14.42 4.59 5.54
C SER A 33 13.75 5.90 5.94
N LEU A 34 13.96 7.00 5.21
CA LEU A 34 13.47 8.33 5.61
C LEU A 34 12.15 8.73 4.94
N VAL A 35 11.89 8.21 3.74
CA VAL A 35 10.68 8.58 2.97
C VAL A 35 9.68 7.44 2.94
N LEU A 36 10.06 6.28 2.39
CA LEU A 36 9.10 5.18 2.19
C LEU A 36 8.60 4.60 3.50
N SER A 37 9.45 4.44 4.51
CA SER A 37 9.05 3.93 5.82
C SER A 37 7.90 4.74 6.43
N ARG A 38 7.92 6.08 6.25
CA ARG A 38 6.85 6.97 6.72
C ARG A 38 5.58 6.87 5.87
N LEU A 39 5.71 6.65 4.56
CA LEU A 39 4.57 6.51 3.66
C LEU A 39 3.88 5.14 3.86
N ASP A 40 4.67 4.10 4.15
CA ASP A 40 4.16 2.74 4.33
C ASP A 40 3.65 2.49 5.77
N TYR A 41 3.98 3.39 6.71
CA TYR A 41 3.45 3.30 8.06
C TYR A 41 1.93 3.48 8.06
N CYS A 42 1.21 2.47 8.52
CA CYS A 42 -0.26 2.45 8.54
C CYS A 42 -0.94 2.68 7.18
N ASN A 43 -0.30 2.34 6.06
CA ASN A 43 -0.85 2.56 4.72
C ASN A 43 -2.18 1.80 4.49
N ALA A 44 -2.42 0.69 5.19
CA ALA A 44 -3.70 -0.02 5.16
C ALA A 44 -4.90 0.86 5.57
N LEU A 45 -4.70 1.87 6.43
CA LEU A 45 -5.74 2.83 6.82
C LEU A 45 -6.17 3.75 5.67
N LEU A 46 -5.41 3.78 4.58
CA LEU A 46 -5.74 4.53 3.37
C LEU A 46 -6.65 3.76 2.43
N ALA A 47 -7.04 2.53 2.79
CA ALA A 47 -8.03 1.77 2.04
C ALA A 47 -9.35 2.54 1.98
N GLY A 48 -9.92 2.66 0.77
CA GLY A 48 -11.15 3.43 0.56
C GLY A 48 -10.99 4.96 0.54
N CYS A 49 -9.76 5.49 0.68
CA CYS A 49 -9.52 6.92 0.50
C CYS A 49 -9.73 7.35 -0.96
N PRO A 50 -10.19 8.59 -1.20
CA PRO A 50 -10.31 9.14 -2.54
C PRO A 50 -9.00 9.08 -3.33
N GLN A 51 -9.07 8.74 -4.61
CA GLN A 51 -7.90 8.58 -5.50
C GLN A 51 -6.99 9.81 -5.50
N VAL A 52 -7.54 11.00 -5.42
CA VAL A 52 -6.78 12.27 -5.35
C VAL A 52 -5.77 12.29 -4.20
N LEU A 53 -6.08 11.63 -3.07
CA LEU A 53 -5.16 11.54 -1.93
C LEU A 53 -4.06 10.51 -2.19
N LEU A 54 -4.40 9.38 -2.79
CA LEU A 54 -3.45 8.33 -3.18
C LEU A 54 -2.48 8.85 -4.24
N ASP A 55 -2.95 9.66 -5.19
CA ASP A 55 -2.13 10.29 -6.22
C ASP A 55 -1.07 11.22 -5.63
N LYS A 56 -1.38 11.92 -4.54
CA LYS A 56 -0.38 12.76 -3.84
C LYS A 56 0.77 11.93 -3.29
N ILE A 57 0.46 10.78 -2.68
CA ILE A 57 1.49 9.86 -2.16
C ILE A 57 2.25 9.22 -3.31
N GLN A 58 1.56 8.82 -4.37
CA GLN A 58 2.20 8.26 -5.56
C GLN A 58 3.18 9.24 -6.19
N ARG A 59 2.87 10.54 -6.24
CA ARG A 59 3.80 11.58 -6.72
C ARG A 59 5.07 11.66 -5.86
N VAL A 60 4.96 11.54 -4.53
CA VAL A 60 6.13 11.49 -3.64
C VAL A 60 7.00 10.27 -3.96
N THR A 61 6.38 9.09 -4.11
CA THR A 61 7.09 7.85 -4.48
C THR A 61 7.80 8.00 -5.85
N ASN A 62 7.12 8.60 -6.82
CA ASN A 62 7.69 8.84 -8.14
C ASN A 62 8.88 9.82 -8.10
N CYS A 63 8.79 10.89 -7.31
CA CYS A 63 9.89 11.82 -7.10
C CYS A 63 11.09 11.13 -6.44
N SER A 64 10.82 10.23 -5.49
CA SER A 64 11.86 9.44 -4.82
C SER A 64 12.60 8.51 -5.78
N ALA A 65 11.88 7.84 -6.67
CA ALA A 65 12.49 6.96 -7.68
C ALA A 65 13.39 7.74 -8.66
N ARG A 66 12.93 8.91 -9.15
CA ARG A 66 13.74 9.78 -10.00
C ARG A 66 14.98 10.31 -9.30
N LEU A 67 14.89 10.62 -8.01
CA LEU A 67 16.04 11.06 -7.21
C LEU A 67 17.13 9.98 -7.15
N ILE A 68 16.74 8.70 -6.99
CA ILE A 68 17.68 7.58 -6.92
C ILE A 68 18.50 7.45 -8.23
N TYR A 69 17.84 7.58 -9.39
CA TYR A 69 18.50 7.42 -10.68
C TYR A 69 19.01 8.72 -11.30
N LYS A 70 18.82 9.87 -10.63
CA LYS A 70 19.12 11.22 -11.18
C LYS A 70 18.41 11.49 -12.51
N ASP A 71 17.22 10.92 -12.66
CA ASP A 71 16.47 11.00 -13.90
C ASP A 71 15.61 12.27 -14.00
N SER A 72 15.29 12.65 -15.24
CA SER A 72 14.52 13.86 -15.50
C SER A 72 13.07 13.74 -15.05
N LYS A 73 12.40 14.89 -14.86
CA LYS A 73 10.97 14.92 -14.52
C LYS A 73 10.06 14.35 -15.62
N SER A 74 10.53 14.35 -16.86
CA SER A 74 9.80 13.86 -18.04
C SER A 74 9.99 12.36 -18.29
N ALA A 75 10.96 11.70 -17.61
CA ALA A 75 11.20 10.29 -17.80
C ALA A 75 9.99 9.45 -17.36
N HIS A 76 9.73 8.38 -18.09
CA HIS A 76 8.66 7.46 -17.79
C HIS A 76 8.95 6.74 -16.46
N ILE A 77 8.00 6.77 -15.54
CA ILE A 77 8.24 6.31 -14.17
C ILE A 77 8.18 4.79 -14.01
N THR A 78 7.40 4.10 -14.84
CA THR A 78 7.14 2.66 -14.70
C THR A 78 8.41 1.81 -14.69
N PRO A 79 9.39 1.98 -15.61
CA PRO A 79 10.61 1.19 -15.60
C PRO A 79 11.42 1.42 -14.32
N LEU A 80 11.46 2.67 -13.81
CA LEU A 80 12.19 2.98 -12.58
C LEU A 80 11.58 2.29 -11.36
N LEU A 81 10.24 2.27 -11.26
CA LEU A 81 9.55 1.56 -10.18
C LEU A 81 9.75 0.05 -10.29
N PHE A 82 9.75 -0.49 -11.51
CA PHE A 82 9.98 -1.91 -11.74
C PHE A 82 11.39 -2.34 -11.32
N ASP A 83 12.41 -1.58 -11.70
CA ASP A 83 13.81 -1.84 -11.34
C ASP A 83 14.04 -1.74 -9.81
N LEU A 84 13.34 -0.82 -9.15
CA LEU A 84 13.37 -0.69 -7.69
C LEU A 84 12.52 -1.76 -6.97
N HIS A 85 11.74 -2.56 -7.69
CA HIS A 85 10.71 -3.45 -7.13
C HIS A 85 9.69 -2.72 -6.26
N TRP A 86 9.32 -1.51 -6.65
CA TRP A 86 8.36 -0.70 -5.91
C TRP A 86 6.97 -0.80 -6.52
N LEU A 87 6.05 -1.31 -5.75
CA LEU A 87 4.64 -1.34 -6.11
C LEU A 87 4.02 0.07 -6.06
N PRO A 88 3.05 0.38 -6.95
CA PRO A 88 2.19 1.55 -6.83
C PRO A 88 1.49 1.57 -5.47
N ILE A 89 1.16 2.77 -4.97
CA ILE A 89 0.56 2.93 -3.64
C ILE A 89 -0.75 2.15 -3.48
N SER A 90 -1.61 2.15 -4.48
CA SER A 90 -2.86 1.36 -4.47
C SER A 90 -2.57 -0.14 -4.27
N SER A 91 -1.63 -0.69 -5.04
CA SER A 91 -1.23 -2.10 -4.94
C SER A 91 -0.55 -2.42 -3.60
N ARG A 92 0.21 -1.49 -3.03
CA ARG A 92 0.80 -1.66 -1.68
C ARG A 92 -0.26 -1.76 -0.60
N ILE A 93 -1.30 -0.93 -0.68
CA ILE A 93 -2.42 -0.95 0.27
C ILE A 93 -3.14 -2.30 0.18
N GLN A 94 -3.47 -2.73 -1.03
CA GLN A 94 -4.12 -4.01 -1.28
C GLN A 94 -3.26 -5.18 -0.79
N TYR A 95 -1.98 -5.19 -1.13
CA TYR A 95 -1.03 -6.21 -0.67
C TYR A 95 -0.98 -6.29 0.86
N LYS A 96 -0.93 -5.14 1.56
CA LYS A 96 -0.89 -5.11 3.02
C LYS A 96 -2.14 -5.68 3.65
N ILE A 97 -3.31 -5.36 3.08
CA ILE A 97 -4.59 -5.92 3.55
C ILE A 97 -4.64 -7.43 3.30
N ALA A 98 -4.31 -7.87 2.08
CA ALA A 98 -4.29 -9.29 1.73
C ALA A 98 -3.32 -10.08 2.62
N LEU A 99 -2.14 -9.54 2.89
CA LEU A 99 -1.16 -10.14 3.80
C LEU A 99 -1.70 -10.27 5.22
N THR A 100 -2.39 -9.23 5.73
CA THR A 100 -3.02 -9.27 7.06
C THR A 100 -4.12 -10.33 7.11
N CYS A 101 -4.98 -10.40 6.09
CA CYS A 101 -6.00 -11.44 5.99
C CYS A 101 -5.38 -12.85 5.93
N PHE A 102 -4.30 -13.02 5.16
CA PHE A 102 -3.57 -14.29 5.10
C PHE A 102 -3.03 -14.71 6.47
N HIS A 103 -2.42 -13.79 7.23
CA HIS A 103 -1.94 -14.08 8.58
C HIS A 103 -3.08 -14.48 9.54
N ILE A 104 -4.24 -13.85 9.41
CA ILE A 104 -5.42 -14.20 10.21
C ILE A 104 -5.89 -15.63 9.88
N ILE A 105 -6.01 -15.97 8.59
CA ILE A 105 -6.43 -17.30 8.15
C ILE A 105 -5.43 -18.37 8.57
N SER A 106 -4.14 -18.08 8.49
CA SER A 106 -3.05 -18.97 8.86
C SER A 106 -2.86 -19.11 10.38
N GLY A 107 -3.65 -18.40 11.20
CA GLY A 107 -3.52 -18.43 12.66
C GLY A 107 -2.24 -17.80 13.22
N THR A 108 -1.49 -17.05 12.39
CA THR A 108 -0.26 -16.35 12.78
C THR A 108 -0.50 -14.92 13.25
N ALA A 109 -1.72 -14.42 13.11
CA ALA A 109 -2.11 -13.08 13.54
C ALA A 109 -2.45 -13.06 15.05
N PRO A 110 -2.30 -11.89 15.70
CA PRO A 110 -2.77 -11.70 17.07
C PRO A 110 -4.27 -11.98 17.21
N PRO A 111 -4.74 -12.50 18.37
CA PRO A 111 -6.13 -12.93 18.58
C PRO A 111 -7.18 -11.85 18.26
N TYR A 112 -6.90 -10.59 18.63
CA TYR A 112 -7.81 -9.47 18.38
C TYR A 112 -8.10 -9.19 16.90
N LEU A 113 -7.19 -9.60 15.99
CA LEU A 113 -7.43 -9.51 14.54
C LEU A 113 -8.27 -10.68 14.04
N SER A 114 -8.10 -11.86 14.62
CA SER A 114 -8.87 -13.05 14.24
C SER A 114 -10.36 -12.90 14.54
N GLU A 115 -10.71 -12.14 15.57
CA GLU A 115 -12.10 -11.83 15.94
C GLU A 115 -12.81 -10.92 14.92
N LEU A 116 -12.07 -10.21 14.07
CA LEU A 116 -12.63 -9.29 13.08
C LEU A 116 -13.08 -9.99 11.79
N LEU A 117 -12.52 -11.16 11.50
CA LEU A 117 -12.81 -11.89 10.27
C LEU A 117 -13.65 -13.13 10.57
N HIS A 118 -14.85 -13.15 10.05
CA HIS A 118 -15.76 -14.30 10.15
C HIS A 118 -15.95 -14.92 8.77
N PHE A 119 -15.82 -16.23 8.69
CA PHE A 119 -16.17 -16.95 7.48
C PHE A 119 -17.69 -16.90 7.25
N TYR A 120 -18.08 -16.77 6.01
CA TYR A 120 -19.47 -16.85 5.62
C TYR A 120 -19.94 -18.30 5.68
N SER A 121 -20.94 -18.55 6.47
CA SER A 121 -21.65 -19.83 6.56
C SER A 121 -23.03 -19.65 5.93
N PRO A 122 -23.28 -20.16 4.70
CA PRO A 122 -24.60 -20.04 4.07
C PRO A 122 -25.64 -20.84 4.83
N SER A 123 -26.77 -20.20 5.17
CA SER A 123 -27.88 -20.84 5.88
C SER A 123 -28.65 -21.89 5.07
N PRO A 124 -28.89 -21.76 3.74
CA PRO A 124 -29.32 -22.88 2.89
C PRO A 124 -28.12 -23.49 2.17
N SER A 125 -28.14 -24.83 1.95
CA SER A 125 -27.13 -25.51 1.15
C SER A 125 -27.29 -25.13 -0.33
N LEU A 126 -26.61 -24.06 -0.74
CA LEU A 126 -26.49 -23.65 -2.13
C LEU A 126 -25.40 -24.47 -2.81
N ARG A 127 -25.54 -24.71 -4.12
CA ARG A 127 -24.52 -25.42 -4.91
C ARG A 127 -23.12 -24.77 -4.86
N SER A 128 -23.04 -23.48 -4.54
CA SER A 128 -21.82 -22.71 -4.31
C SER A 128 -21.29 -22.79 -2.86
N ALA A 129 -21.95 -23.53 -1.98
CA ALA A 129 -21.56 -23.64 -0.56
C ALA A 129 -20.28 -24.47 -0.33
N SER A 130 -19.71 -25.06 -1.38
CA SER A 130 -18.42 -25.78 -1.31
C SER A 130 -17.20 -24.85 -1.20
N ASP A 131 -17.34 -23.55 -1.46
CA ASP A 131 -16.25 -22.60 -1.36
C ASP A 131 -16.26 -21.94 0.04
N THR A 132 -15.59 -22.58 0.99
CA THR A 132 -15.51 -22.21 2.41
C THR A 132 -14.64 -20.97 2.69
N ARG A 133 -14.16 -20.28 1.65
CA ARG A 133 -13.22 -19.16 1.79
C ARG A 133 -13.82 -17.76 1.63
N ILE A 134 -15.16 -17.67 1.64
CA ILE A 134 -15.85 -16.39 1.53
C ILE A 134 -15.97 -15.75 2.92
N PHE A 135 -15.56 -14.49 3.05
CA PHE A 135 -15.71 -13.76 4.29
C PHE A 135 -17.09 -13.09 4.39
N ARG A 136 -17.62 -13.07 5.61
CA ARG A 136 -18.86 -12.35 5.89
C ARG A 136 -18.55 -10.84 5.95
N VAL A 137 -19.13 -10.08 5.03
CA VAL A 137 -19.07 -8.62 5.09
C VAL A 137 -20.02 -8.12 6.17
N PRO A 138 -19.56 -7.37 7.20
CA PRO A 138 -20.45 -6.83 8.22
C PRO A 138 -21.42 -5.84 7.58
N ARG A 139 -22.71 -5.92 7.99
CA ARG A 139 -23.77 -5.02 7.47
C ARG A 139 -23.63 -3.56 7.90
N VAL A 140 -22.68 -3.25 8.75
CA VAL A 140 -22.45 -1.92 9.32
C VAL A 140 -21.55 -1.11 8.41
N CYS A 141 -22.07 0.02 7.99
CA CYS A 141 -21.41 1.07 7.24
C CYS A 141 -21.52 1.01 5.71
N ARG A 142 -22.73 1.21 5.20
CA ARG A 142 -22.97 1.50 3.77
C ARG A 142 -22.41 2.87 3.30
N ARG A 143 -21.74 3.65 4.14
CA ARG A 143 -21.34 5.04 3.81
C ARG A 143 -19.86 5.29 3.53
N THR A 144 -18.93 4.36 3.79
CA THR A 144 -17.50 4.69 3.72
C THR A 144 -16.56 3.63 3.13
N LEU A 145 -17.02 2.44 2.77
CA LEU A 145 -16.15 1.40 2.26
C LEU A 145 -16.80 0.71 1.06
N HIS A 146 -16.77 1.34 -0.11
CA HIS A 146 -16.69 0.59 -1.36
C HIS A 146 -15.30 -0.06 -1.43
N LEU A 147 -15.05 -1.01 -0.52
CA LEU A 147 -14.04 -2.01 -0.72
C LEU A 147 -14.63 -2.99 -1.74
N GLU A 148 -14.33 -2.77 -2.99
CA GLU A 148 -14.47 -3.79 -4.01
C GLU A 148 -13.47 -4.92 -3.69
N LEU A 149 -13.81 -5.73 -2.69
CA LEU A 149 -13.13 -7.00 -2.40
C LEU A 149 -13.42 -8.05 -3.51
N SER A 150 -14.27 -7.70 -4.49
CA SER A 150 -14.63 -8.57 -5.61
C SER A 150 -13.45 -8.85 -6.56
N PHE A 151 -12.34 -8.11 -6.50
CA PHE A 151 -11.18 -8.32 -7.36
C PHE A 151 -10.14 -9.31 -6.83
N PHE A 152 -10.31 -9.84 -5.63
CA PHE A 152 -9.30 -10.74 -5.03
C PHE A 152 -9.60 -12.23 -5.20
N PHE A 153 -10.71 -12.61 -5.84
CA PHE A 153 -11.10 -14.01 -6.00
C PHE A 153 -11.67 -14.28 -7.40
N CYS A 154 -10.88 -14.03 -8.42
CA CYS A 154 -10.98 -14.73 -9.71
C CYS A 154 -9.74 -15.56 -9.92
#